data_ba4446d8f7002a27da2069aaaccc090d
#
_entry.id   ba4446d8f7002a27da2069aaaccc090d
#
_cell.length_a   1.000
_cell.length_b   1.000
_cell.length_c   1.000
_cell.angle_alpha   90.00
_cell.angle_beta   90.00
_cell.angle_gamma   90.00
#
_symmetry.space_group_name_H-M   'P 1'
#
loop_
_entity.id
_entity.type
_entity.pdbx_description
1 polymer ?
#
loop_
_entity_poly.entity_id
_entity_poly.type
_entity_poly.pdbx_seq_one_letter_code
_entity_poly.pdbx_strand_id
1 'polypeptide(L)'
;MRAFFAALKEWFESPGFRGCPFQNTAIELADPTHPGTEFVRGHKERFSEFLRGLVEETVGKVGAKVAPAVNILVEGAIVTAVIQGNPNAADVARDASLKLVNNEAGV
;
A
#
# COMPACT_ATOMS: atom_id res chain seq x y z
N MET A 1 -10.90 -5.45 3.70
CA MET A 1 -9.91 -4.36 3.84
C MET A 1 -9.30 -4.22 5.24
N ARG A 2 -10.11 -4.32 6.30
CA ARG A 2 -9.57 -4.19 7.67
C ARG A 2 -8.52 -5.26 7.99
N ALA A 3 -8.75 -6.50 7.56
CA ALA A 3 -7.80 -7.58 7.77
C ALA A 3 -6.45 -7.30 7.10
N PHE A 4 -6.47 -6.71 5.91
CA PHE A 4 -5.25 -6.31 5.19
C PHE A 4 -4.45 -5.30 6.01
N PHE A 5 -5.10 -4.25 6.53
CA PHE A 5 -4.42 -3.22 7.30
C PHE A 5 -3.94 -3.74 8.66
N ALA A 6 -4.66 -4.69 9.27
CA ALA A 6 -4.20 -5.35 10.48
C ALA A 6 -2.92 -6.16 10.22
N ALA A 7 -2.87 -6.87 9.11
CA ALA A 7 -1.67 -7.61 8.70
C ALA A 7 -0.51 -6.66 8.38
N LEU A 8 -0.81 -5.52 7.77
CA LEU A 8 0.19 -4.49 7.47
C LEU A 8 0.81 -3.96 8.78
N LYS A 9 -0.02 -3.69 9.78
CA LYS A 9 0.45 -3.24 11.09
C LYS A 9 1.31 -4.28 11.79
N GLU A 10 0.91 -5.55 11.74
CA GLU A 10 1.72 -6.64 12.29
C GLU A 10 3.10 -6.69 11.64
N TRP A 11 3.16 -6.50 10.33
CA TRP A 11 4.43 -6.46 9.62
C TRP A 11 5.28 -5.28 10.10
N PHE A 12 4.68 -4.10 10.27
CA PHE A 12 5.38 -2.91 10.77
C PHE A 12 5.93 -3.13 12.18
N GLU A 13 5.25 -3.92 12.99
CA GLU A 13 5.64 -4.25 14.36
C GLU A 13 6.62 -5.40 14.46
N SER A 14 6.89 -6.08 13.35
CA SER A 14 7.74 -7.26 13.36
C SER A 14 9.21 -6.91 13.62
N PRO A 15 9.95 -7.79 14.31
CA PRO A 15 11.37 -7.57 14.55
C PRO A 15 12.13 -7.45 13.22
N GLY A 16 12.98 -6.44 13.12
CA GLY A 16 13.79 -6.25 11.93
C GLY A 16 13.07 -5.64 10.74
N PHE A 17 11.86 -5.10 10.93
CA PHE A 17 11.16 -4.39 9.86
C PHE A 17 12.02 -3.26 9.30
N ARG A 18 12.25 -3.27 7.97
CA ARG A 18 13.09 -2.29 7.25
C ARG A 18 12.37 -1.66 6.07
N GLY A 19 11.06 -1.81 5.99
CA GLY A 19 10.29 -1.35 4.84
C GLY A 19 10.23 -2.39 3.74
N CYS A 20 9.77 -1.95 2.57
CA CYS A 20 9.64 -2.82 1.41
C CYS A 20 10.97 -2.94 0.68
N PRO A 21 11.59 -4.13 0.59
CA PRO A 21 12.87 -4.29 -0.08
C PRO A 21 12.83 -3.91 -1.56
N PHE A 22 11.70 -4.13 -2.22
CA PHE A 22 11.53 -3.75 -3.63
C PHE A 22 11.53 -2.24 -3.80
N GLN A 23 10.80 -1.52 -2.94
CA GLN A 23 10.73 -0.06 -2.95
C GLN A 23 12.10 0.54 -2.64
N ASN A 24 12.77 0.02 -1.62
CA ASN A 24 14.10 0.50 -1.22
C ASN A 24 15.11 0.31 -2.35
N THR A 25 15.05 -0.82 -3.05
CA THR A 25 15.94 -1.10 -4.19
C THR A 25 15.73 -0.10 -5.31
N ALA A 26 14.48 0.16 -5.70
CA ALA A 26 14.17 1.09 -6.78
C ALA A 26 14.62 2.51 -6.47
N ILE A 27 14.43 2.96 -5.24
CA ILE A 27 14.85 4.29 -4.78
C ILE A 27 16.38 4.40 -4.78
N GLU A 28 17.07 3.38 -4.30
CA GLU A 28 18.52 3.35 -4.25
C GLU A 28 19.13 3.36 -5.65
N LEU A 29 18.58 2.62 -6.60
CA LEU A 29 19.03 2.62 -7.98
C LEU A 29 18.83 3.98 -8.64
N ALA A 30 17.72 4.66 -8.33
CA ALA A 30 17.38 5.98 -8.84
C ALA A 30 17.44 6.08 -10.38
N ASP A 31 17.16 4.98 -11.08
CA ASP A 31 17.24 4.88 -12.55
C ASP A 31 16.02 4.11 -13.06
N PRO A 32 15.02 4.83 -13.64
CA PRO A 32 13.79 4.18 -14.12
C PRO A 32 14.00 3.20 -15.28
N THR A 33 15.15 3.25 -15.93
CA THR A 33 15.45 2.36 -17.06
C THR A 33 16.29 1.15 -16.67
N HIS A 34 16.78 1.09 -15.42
CA HIS A 34 17.56 -0.03 -14.94
C HIS A 34 16.70 -1.31 -14.87
N PRO A 35 17.23 -2.49 -15.30
CA PRO A 35 16.47 -3.75 -15.24
C PRO A 35 15.95 -4.08 -13.85
N GLY A 36 16.67 -3.72 -12.79
CA GLY A 36 16.23 -3.90 -11.41
C GLY A 36 15.00 -3.08 -11.08
N THR A 37 14.94 -1.84 -11.56
CA THR A 37 13.78 -0.96 -11.38
C THR A 37 12.59 -1.50 -12.15
N GLU A 38 12.82 -2.03 -13.35
CA GLU A 38 11.78 -2.63 -14.18
C GLU A 38 11.16 -3.86 -13.48
N PHE A 39 11.99 -4.68 -12.87
CA PHE A 39 11.52 -5.82 -12.06
C PHE A 39 10.64 -5.37 -10.90
N VAL A 40 11.07 -4.32 -10.19
CA VAL A 40 10.30 -3.74 -9.08
C VAL A 40 8.97 -3.19 -9.57
N ARG A 41 8.97 -2.53 -10.73
CA ARG A 41 7.73 -2.00 -11.32
C ARG A 41 6.71 -3.11 -11.55
N GLY A 42 7.14 -4.25 -12.09
CA GLY A 42 6.26 -5.40 -12.29
C GLY A 42 5.68 -5.93 -10.97
N HIS A 43 6.50 -5.99 -9.92
CA HIS A 43 6.05 -6.40 -8.59
C HIS A 43 4.99 -5.41 -8.05
N LYS A 44 5.22 -4.11 -8.20
CA LYS A 44 4.29 -3.08 -7.74
C LYS A 44 2.98 -3.08 -8.52
N GLU A 45 3.03 -3.38 -9.81
CA GLU A 45 1.81 -3.53 -10.62
C GLU A 45 0.95 -4.68 -10.11
N ARG A 46 1.54 -5.82 -9.78
CA ARG A 46 0.82 -6.95 -9.21
C ARG A 46 0.23 -6.62 -7.85
N PHE A 47 0.95 -5.87 -7.03
CA PHE A 47 0.46 -5.43 -5.74
C PHE A 47 -0.72 -4.46 -5.90
N SER A 48 -0.64 -3.54 -6.86
CA SER A 48 -1.75 -2.62 -7.18
C SER A 48 -3.00 -3.37 -7.62
N GLU A 49 -2.84 -4.42 -8.42
CA GLU A 49 -3.95 -5.28 -8.84
C GLU A 49 -4.58 -6.01 -7.66
N PHE A 50 -3.75 -6.48 -6.74
CA PHE A 50 -4.22 -7.13 -5.52
C PHE A 50 -5.06 -6.16 -4.67
N LEU A 51 -4.58 -4.93 -4.46
CA LEU A 51 -5.31 -3.92 -3.71
C LEU A 51 -6.61 -3.53 -4.40
N ARG A 52 -6.60 -3.39 -5.72
CA ARG A 52 -7.82 -3.12 -6.48
C ARG A 52 -8.85 -4.21 -6.25
N GLY A 53 -8.43 -5.47 -6.27
CA GLY A 53 -9.30 -6.60 -6.00
C GLY A 53 -9.94 -6.52 -4.61
N LEU A 54 -9.16 -6.16 -3.58
CA LEU A 54 -9.67 -5.99 -2.21
C LEU A 54 -10.73 -4.88 -2.14
N VAL A 55 -10.49 -3.76 -2.81
CA VAL A 55 -11.42 -2.64 -2.82
C VAL A 55 -12.70 -3.03 -3.55
N GLU A 56 -12.58 -3.69 -4.70
CA GLU A 56 -13.74 -4.14 -5.48
C GLU A 56 -14.57 -5.19 -4.72
N GLU A 57 -13.94 -6.06 -3.94
CA GLU A 57 -14.66 -7.01 -3.09
C GLU A 57 -15.52 -6.29 -2.05
N THR A 58 -15.09 -5.11 -1.61
CA THR A 58 -15.79 -4.35 -0.59
C THR A 58 -16.95 -3.53 -1.17
N VAL A 59 -16.76 -2.86 -2.29
CA VAL A 59 -17.75 -1.90 -2.83
C VAL A 59 -18.12 -2.15 -4.29
N GLY A 60 -17.65 -3.24 -4.90
CA GLY A 60 -17.91 -3.53 -6.30
C GLY A 60 -16.97 -2.76 -7.22
N LYS A 61 -17.27 -2.79 -8.52
CA LYS A 61 -16.40 -2.23 -9.55
C LYS A 61 -16.14 -0.72 -9.45
N VAL A 62 -17.02 0.01 -8.75
CA VAL A 62 -16.79 1.44 -8.51
C VAL A 62 -15.52 1.66 -7.69
N GLY A 63 -15.08 0.65 -6.94
CA GLY A 63 -13.85 0.72 -6.16
C GLY A 63 -12.60 0.93 -6.99
N ALA A 64 -12.64 0.59 -8.28
CA ALA A 64 -11.51 0.80 -9.18
C ALA A 64 -11.08 2.27 -9.25
N LYS A 65 -12.01 3.21 -9.02
CA LYS A 65 -11.73 4.64 -9.04
C LYS A 65 -10.83 5.08 -7.89
N VAL A 66 -10.98 4.47 -6.73
CA VAL A 66 -10.23 4.87 -5.52
C VAL A 66 -9.06 3.96 -5.22
N ALA A 67 -8.95 2.81 -5.88
CA ALA A 67 -7.86 1.87 -5.65
C ALA A 67 -6.47 2.51 -5.82
N PRO A 68 -6.20 3.36 -6.81
CA PRO A 68 -4.90 4.03 -6.90
C PRO A 68 -4.57 4.89 -5.68
N ALA A 69 -5.56 5.58 -5.11
CA ALA A 69 -5.36 6.37 -3.91
C ALA A 69 -5.06 5.48 -2.70
N VAL A 70 -5.78 4.37 -2.57
CA VAL A 70 -5.52 3.39 -1.51
C VAL A 70 -4.09 2.85 -1.63
N ASN A 71 -3.65 2.55 -2.85
CA ASN A 71 -2.29 2.08 -3.09
C ASN A 71 -1.24 3.10 -2.61
N ILE A 72 -1.43 4.37 -2.94
CA ILE A 72 -0.51 5.44 -2.51
C ILE A 72 -0.50 5.56 -0.98
N LEU A 73 -1.67 5.44 -0.33
CA LEU A 73 -1.76 5.47 1.12
C LEU A 73 -1.00 4.31 1.77
N VAL A 74 -1.12 3.12 1.21
CA VAL A 74 -0.39 1.94 1.71
C VAL A 74 1.11 2.12 1.55
N GLU A 75 1.56 2.56 0.38
CA GLU A 75 2.99 2.80 0.11
C GLU A 75 3.54 3.89 1.04
N GLY A 76 2.79 4.96 1.24
CA GLY A 76 3.17 6.03 2.17
C GLY A 76 3.24 5.55 3.62
N ALA A 77 2.33 4.67 4.02
CA ALA A 77 2.34 4.09 5.37
C ALA A 77 3.60 3.27 5.61
N ILE A 78 4.03 2.49 4.62
CA ILE A 78 5.25 1.67 4.72
C ILE A 78 6.46 2.59 4.96
N VAL A 79 6.61 3.63 4.17
CA VAL A 79 7.72 4.58 4.28
C VAL A 79 7.68 5.31 5.63
N THR A 80 6.51 5.78 6.03
CA THR A 80 6.32 6.48 7.30
C THR A 80 6.67 5.59 8.48
N ALA A 81 6.23 4.33 8.45
CA ALA A 81 6.53 3.37 9.51
C ALA A 81 8.04 3.14 9.66
N VAL A 82 8.76 3.05 8.54
CA VAL A 82 10.22 2.88 8.56
C VAL A 82 10.93 4.11 9.12
N ILE A 83 10.61 5.28 8.55
CA ILE A 83 11.35 6.52 8.86
C ILE A 83 11.07 6.98 10.27
N GLN A 84 9.83 6.88 10.72
CA GLN A 84 9.42 7.39 12.03
C GLN A 84 9.34 6.29 13.12
N GLY A 85 9.55 5.04 12.75
CA GLY A 85 9.42 3.93 13.69
C GLY A 85 8.00 3.84 14.24
N ASN A 86 6.98 4.16 13.43
CA ASN A 86 5.61 4.27 13.89
C ASN A 86 4.69 3.27 13.17
N PRO A 87 4.39 2.12 13.79
CA PRO A 87 3.49 1.13 13.19
C PRO A 87 2.04 1.63 13.06
N ASN A 88 1.66 2.66 13.78
CA ASN A 88 0.32 3.24 13.70
C ASN A 88 0.05 3.92 12.35
N ALA A 89 1.06 4.10 11.50
CA ALA A 89 0.87 4.54 10.12
C ALA A 89 -0.12 3.65 9.37
N ALA A 90 -0.17 2.35 9.72
CA ALA A 90 -1.15 1.42 9.15
C ALA A 90 -2.59 1.81 9.49
N ASP A 91 -2.82 2.26 10.73
CA ASP A 91 -4.16 2.68 11.17
C ASP A 91 -4.60 3.97 10.46
N VAL A 92 -3.68 4.91 10.26
CA VAL A 92 -3.96 6.15 9.54
C VAL A 92 -4.34 5.85 8.09
N ALA A 93 -3.57 4.99 7.42
CA ALA A 93 -3.85 4.59 6.04
C ALA A 93 -5.18 3.84 5.93
N ARG A 94 -5.47 2.97 6.91
CA ARG A 94 -6.75 2.25 6.98
C ARG A 94 -7.92 3.24 7.04
N ASP A 95 -7.88 4.17 7.97
CA ASP A 95 -8.99 5.09 8.19
C ASP A 95 -9.24 5.98 6.98
N ALA A 96 -8.17 6.49 6.36
CA ALA A 96 -8.29 7.28 5.14
C ALA A 96 -8.82 6.44 3.98
N SER A 97 -8.31 5.22 3.81
CA SER A 97 -8.75 4.31 2.75
C SER A 97 -10.22 3.95 2.89
N LEU A 98 -10.68 3.65 4.12
CA LEU A 98 -12.07 3.31 4.36
C LEU A 98 -13.00 4.49 4.07
N LYS A 99 -12.58 5.71 4.37
CA LYS A 99 -13.37 6.91 4.03
C LYS A 99 -13.54 7.05 2.52
N LEU A 100 -12.45 6.86 1.76
CA LEU A 100 -12.50 6.93 0.29
C LEU A 100 -13.43 5.87 -0.27
N VAL A 101 -13.29 4.64 0.19
CA VAL A 101 -14.08 3.50 -0.27
C VAL A 101 -15.55 3.70 0.06
N ASN A 102 -15.86 4.14 1.28
CA ASN A 102 -17.23 4.37 1.72
C ASN A 102 -17.91 5.49 0.93
N ASN A 103 -17.17 6.54 0.59
CA ASN A 103 -17.70 7.62 -0.24
C ASN A 103 -18.12 7.12 -1.62
N GLU A 104 -17.32 6.25 -2.23
CA GLU A 104 -17.65 5.66 -3.53
C GLU A 104 -18.85 4.72 -3.44
N ALA A 105 -19.02 4.06 -2.31
CA ALA A 105 -20.18 3.18 -2.07
C ALA A 105 -21.45 3.95 -1.71
N GLY A 106 -21.38 5.27 -1.53
CA GLY A 106 -22.52 6.09 -1.12
C GLY A 106 -22.90 5.91 0.35
N VAL A 107 -21.94 5.51 1.17
CA VAL A 107 -22.16 5.21 2.60
C VAL A 107 -21.74 6.39 3.48
#